data_6c0ce78b2c8b819f0baa9efab0d77164
#
_entry.id   6c0ce78b2c8b819f0baa9efab0d77164
#
_cell.length_a   1.000
_cell.length_b   1.000
_cell.length_c   1.000
_cell.angle_alpha   90.00
_cell.angle_beta   90.00
_cell.angle_gamma   90.00
#
_symmetry.space_group_name_H-M   'P 1'
#
loop_
_entity.id
_entity.type
_entity.pdbx_description
1 polymer ?
#
loop_
_entity_poly.entity_id
_entity_poly.type
_entity_poly.pdbx_seq_one_letter_code
_entity_poly.pdbx_strand_id
1 'polypeptide(L)'
;MLISFDQKEYQKLNDKSYQLEKRRLQIELLKLQEDVIKNKRRICIVLEGRDTAGKSSAYKFFTQYLIPKNFKYVNLGIPTKWESSHWFQRWKKVIPKKGEIAFLDRSWYTRALTEPVMGYCSEKQYRDFMNRVIPWEQNLIDDGVEIIKFYFSLSQDQQKRRMKARKHSELKYWKLSPNDERIVTKWDAF
;
A
#
# COMPACT_ATOMS: atom_id res chain seq x y z
N MET A 1 5.20 -9.71 -13.61
CA MET A 1 6.26 -8.85 -14.20
C MET A 1 6.59 -7.74 -13.23
N LEU A 2 7.85 -7.58 -12.82
CA LEU A 2 8.29 -6.46 -11.99
C LEU A 2 8.64 -5.28 -12.93
N ILE A 3 7.93 -4.18 -12.82
CA ILE A 3 8.25 -2.94 -13.53
C ILE A 3 9.01 -2.06 -12.55
N SER A 4 10.29 -1.83 -12.79
CA SER A 4 11.12 -0.90 -12.02
C SER A 4 11.15 0.45 -12.74
N PHE A 5 10.92 1.52 -11.99
CA PHE A 5 11.01 2.87 -12.49
C PHE A 5 12.27 3.53 -11.91
N ASP A 6 13.23 3.84 -12.75
CA ASP A 6 14.39 4.67 -12.35
C ASP A 6 14.00 6.16 -12.44
N GLN A 7 14.10 6.87 -11.32
CA GLN A 7 13.80 8.31 -11.27
C GLN A 7 14.68 9.16 -12.19
N LYS A 8 15.83 8.63 -12.63
CA LYS A 8 16.74 9.33 -13.56
C LYS A 8 16.21 9.38 -14.99
N GLU A 9 15.30 8.46 -15.35
CA GLU A 9 14.73 8.39 -16.71
C GLU A 9 13.54 9.32 -16.92
N TYR A 10 12.97 9.89 -15.85
CA TYR A 10 11.79 10.74 -15.93
C TYR A 10 12.16 12.22 -15.84
N GLN A 11 11.84 12.98 -16.88
CA GLN A 11 11.95 14.44 -16.81
C GLN A 11 11.00 14.98 -15.75
N LYS A 12 11.52 15.91 -14.92
CA LYS A 12 10.70 16.61 -13.96
C LYS A 12 9.65 17.45 -14.70
N LEU A 13 8.40 17.14 -14.53
CA LEU A 13 7.30 17.92 -15.08
C LEU A 13 7.21 19.28 -14.36
N ASN A 14 6.91 20.34 -15.11
CA ASN A 14 6.47 21.59 -14.51
C ASN A 14 5.05 21.43 -13.95
N ASP A 15 4.60 22.37 -13.11
CA ASP A 15 3.33 22.27 -12.40
C ASP A 15 2.14 22.14 -13.35
N LYS A 16 2.13 22.87 -14.47
CA LYS A 16 1.05 22.80 -15.47
C LYS A 16 0.98 21.43 -16.12
N SER A 17 2.10 20.92 -16.60
CA SER A 17 2.20 19.59 -17.22
C SER A 17 1.85 18.48 -16.23
N TYR A 18 2.28 18.61 -14.96
CA TYR A 18 1.92 17.70 -13.88
C TYR A 18 0.40 17.65 -13.65
N GLN A 19 -0.28 18.81 -13.58
CA GLN A 19 -1.73 18.85 -13.36
C GLN A 19 -2.51 18.26 -14.54
N LEU A 20 -2.06 18.50 -15.77
CA LEU A 20 -2.67 17.92 -16.98
C LEU A 20 -2.54 16.40 -16.98
N GLU A 21 -1.34 15.88 -16.74
CA GLU A 21 -1.09 14.43 -16.72
C GLU A 21 -1.82 13.75 -15.55
N LYS A 22 -1.83 14.37 -14.38
CA LYS A 22 -2.61 13.88 -13.24
C LYS A 22 -4.09 13.75 -13.58
N ARG A 23 -4.68 14.79 -14.23
CA ARG A 23 -6.09 14.76 -14.66
C ARG A 23 -6.33 13.64 -15.68
N ARG A 24 -5.45 13.51 -16.66
CA ARG A 24 -5.53 12.44 -17.67
C ARG A 24 -5.58 11.06 -16.99
N LEU A 25 -4.66 10.79 -16.08
CA LEU A 25 -4.60 9.53 -15.35
C LEU A 25 -5.84 9.29 -14.46
N GLN A 26 -6.40 10.34 -13.85
CA GLN A 26 -7.63 10.23 -13.07
C GLN A 26 -8.84 9.86 -13.93
N ILE A 27 -8.91 10.37 -15.16
CA ILE A 27 -9.94 9.96 -16.14
C ILE A 27 -9.78 8.48 -16.50
N GLU A 28 -8.55 8.03 -16.76
CA GLU A 28 -8.30 6.60 -17.06
C GLU A 28 -8.63 5.69 -15.87
N LEU A 29 -8.37 6.14 -14.64
CA LEU A 29 -8.76 5.39 -13.44
C LEU A 29 -10.30 5.27 -13.30
N LEU A 30 -11.04 6.32 -13.65
CA LEU A 30 -12.50 6.26 -13.65
C LEU A 30 -13.01 5.28 -14.71
N LYS A 31 -12.48 5.32 -15.93
CA LYS A 31 -12.80 4.34 -16.99
C LYS A 31 -12.48 2.90 -16.56
N LEU A 32 -11.33 2.70 -15.91
CA LEU A 32 -10.97 1.40 -15.34
C LEU A 32 -12.02 0.95 -14.32
N GLN A 33 -12.47 1.83 -13.43
CA GLN A 33 -13.48 1.46 -12.45
C GLN A 33 -14.83 1.12 -13.11
N GLU A 34 -15.23 1.86 -14.14
CA GLU A 34 -16.45 1.54 -14.91
C GLU A 34 -16.36 0.14 -15.55
N ASP A 35 -15.19 -0.20 -16.10
CA ASP A 35 -14.92 -1.53 -16.64
C ASP A 35 -14.94 -2.60 -15.53
N VAL A 36 -14.34 -2.33 -14.37
CA VAL A 36 -14.40 -3.23 -13.21
C VAL A 36 -15.83 -3.52 -12.78
N ILE A 37 -16.69 -2.50 -12.75
CA ILE A 37 -18.10 -2.65 -12.39
C ILE A 37 -18.85 -3.45 -13.43
N LYS A 38 -18.72 -3.07 -14.71
CA LYS A 38 -19.42 -3.69 -15.84
C LYS A 38 -19.08 -5.17 -15.98
N ASN A 39 -17.79 -5.50 -15.91
CA ASN A 39 -17.27 -6.85 -16.10
C ASN A 39 -17.13 -7.64 -14.80
N LYS A 40 -17.60 -7.10 -13.67
CA LYS A 40 -17.56 -7.74 -12.34
C LYS A 40 -16.14 -8.18 -11.93
N ARG A 41 -15.11 -7.46 -12.40
CA ARG A 41 -13.71 -7.72 -12.06
C ARG A 41 -13.47 -7.46 -10.57
N ARG A 42 -12.36 -7.96 -10.06
CA ARG A 42 -11.92 -7.82 -8.66
C ARG A 42 -10.50 -7.33 -8.65
N ILE A 43 -10.26 -6.06 -8.32
CA ILE A 43 -8.91 -5.50 -8.32
C ILE A 43 -8.44 -5.21 -6.89
N CYS A 44 -7.31 -5.78 -6.50
CA CYS A 44 -6.66 -5.56 -5.22
C CYS A 44 -5.37 -4.75 -5.43
N ILE A 45 -5.38 -3.49 -5.00
CA ILE A 45 -4.23 -2.59 -5.10
C ILE A 45 -3.53 -2.55 -3.76
N VAL A 46 -2.31 -3.08 -3.72
CA VAL A 46 -1.45 -3.11 -2.53
C VAL A 46 -0.50 -1.92 -2.54
N LEU A 47 -0.54 -1.11 -1.49
CA LEU A 47 0.34 0.04 -1.30
C LEU A 47 1.30 -0.25 -0.15
N GLU A 48 2.54 -0.61 -0.47
CA GLU A 48 3.60 -0.92 0.49
C GLU A 48 4.74 0.09 0.43
N GLY A 49 5.60 0.05 1.41
CA GLY A 49 6.77 0.91 1.52
C GLY A 49 6.91 1.57 2.90
N ARG A 50 8.00 2.27 3.07
CA ARG A 50 8.39 2.88 4.35
C ARG A 50 7.37 3.94 4.83
N ASP A 51 7.41 4.25 6.12
CA ASP A 51 6.60 5.33 6.65
C ASP A 51 6.99 6.66 6.01
N THR A 52 5.99 7.51 5.80
CA THR A 52 6.09 8.78 5.06
C THR A 52 6.42 8.65 3.57
N ALA A 53 6.52 7.46 2.99
CA ALA A 53 6.84 7.26 1.58
C ALA A 53 5.78 7.79 0.60
N GLY A 54 4.55 8.04 1.06
CA GLY A 54 3.50 8.65 0.23
C GLY A 54 2.29 7.77 -0.05
N LYS A 55 2.19 6.58 0.53
CA LYS A 55 1.08 5.63 0.35
C LYS A 55 -0.31 6.27 0.44
N SER A 56 -0.59 6.94 1.55
CA SER A 56 -1.89 7.60 1.77
C SER A 56 -2.14 8.78 0.82
N SER A 57 -1.09 9.44 0.32
CA SER A 57 -1.23 10.49 -0.70
C SER A 57 -1.56 9.90 -2.06
N ALA A 58 -0.89 8.81 -2.44
CA ALA A 58 -1.18 8.09 -3.68
C ALA A 58 -2.63 7.56 -3.67
N TYR A 59 -3.06 6.92 -2.57
CA TYR A 59 -4.44 6.50 -2.40
C TYR A 59 -5.43 7.65 -2.67
N LYS A 60 -5.22 8.83 -2.04
CA LYS A 60 -6.11 9.98 -2.23
C LYS A 60 -6.17 10.45 -3.69
N PHE A 61 -5.04 10.43 -4.40
CA PHE A 61 -5.02 10.79 -5.81
C PHE A 61 -5.71 9.76 -6.70
N PHE A 62 -5.53 8.47 -6.40
CA PHE A 62 -6.19 7.40 -7.15
C PHE A 62 -7.70 7.44 -6.99
N THR A 63 -8.19 7.74 -5.79
CA THR A 63 -9.62 7.61 -5.48
C THR A 63 -10.42 8.91 -5.58
N GLN A 64 -9.76 10.03 -5.85
CA GLN A 64 -10.37 11.36 -5.79
C GLN A 64 -11.68 11.50 -6.60
N TYR A 65 -11.80 10.80 -7.72
CA TYR A 65 -12.96 10.87 -8.62
C TYR A 65 -13.63 9.52 -8.84
N LEU A 66 -13.21 8.48 -8.13
CA LEU A 66 -13.83 7.17 -8.24
C LEU A 66 -15.21 7.15 -7.58
N ILE A 67 -16.07 6.27 -8.07
CA ILE A 67 -17.41 6.02 -7.52
C ILE A 67 -17.25 5.35 -6.15
N PRO A 68 -17.64 6.00 -5.02
CA PRO A 68 -17.26 5.55 -3.68
C PRO A 68 -17.79 4.16 -3.29
N LYS A 69 -18.98 3.79 -3.74
CA LYS A 69 -19.60 2.50 -3.42
C LYS A 69 -18.89 1.27 -4.03
N ASN A 70 -18.01 1.49 -5.00
CA ASN A 70 -17.34 0.43 -5.75
C ASN A 70 -15.83 0.35 -5.49
N PHE A 71 -15.35 1.07 -4.48
CA PHE A 71 -14.01 0.83 -3.93
C PHE A 71 -14.04 0.87 -2.41
N LYS A 72 -13.00 0.29 -1.80
CA LYS A 72 -12.77 0.38 -0.36
C LYS A 72 -11.33 0.70 -0.03
N TYR A 73 -11.15 1.44 1.05
CA TYR A 73 -9.86 1.65 1.69
C TYR A 73 -9.72 0.68 2.86
N VAL A 74 -8.62 -0.04 2.87
CA VAL A 74 -8.33 -1.04 3.89
C VAL A 74 -7.04 -0.66 4.62
N ASN A 75 -7.16 -0.39 5.90
CA ASN A 75 -6.06 -0.28 6.84
C ASN A 75 -6.45 -1.05 8.11
N LEU A 76 -5.91 -2.24 8.26
CA LEU A 76 -6.31 -3.13 9.35
C LEU A 76 -5.67 -2.80 10.70
N GLY A 77 -4.68 -1.89 10.72
CA GLY A 77 -3.98 -1.53 11.96
C GLY A 77 -3.20 -2.70 12.58
N ILE A 78 -3.06 -2.67 13.92
CA ILE A 78 -2.32 -3.67 14.68
C ILE A 78 -3.12 -4.97 14.74
N PRO A 79 -2.51 -6.14 14.44
CA PRO A 79 -3.19 -7.42 14.51
C PRO A 79 -3.49 -7.84 15.95
N THR A 80 -4.62 -8.48 16.18
CA THR A 80 -4.87 -9.23 17.40
C THR A 80 -3.97 -10.46 17.48
N LYS A 81 -3.89 -11.11 18.65
CA LYS A 81 -3.13 -12.37 18.81
C LYS A 81 -3.62 -13.45 17.85
N TRP A 82 -4.94 -13.57 17.68
CA TRP A 82 -5.55 -14.52 16.75
C TRP A 82 -5.17 -14.18 15.30
N GLU A 83 -5.29 -12.94 14.88
CA GLU A 83 -4.94 -12.49 13.52
C GLU A 83 -3.45 -12.67 13.22
N SER A 84 -2.58 -12.45 14.22
CA SER A 84 -1.15 -12.67 14.07
C SER A 84 -0.82 -14.15 13.81
N SER A 85 -1.57 -15.10 14.42
CA SER A 85 -1.41 -16.53 14.16
C SER A 85 -2.16 -17.01 12.91
N HIS A 86 -3.16 -16.28 12.44
CA HIS A 86 -3.96 -16.59 11.25
C HIS A 86 -3.78 -15.54 10.16
N TRP A 87 -2.53 -15.23 9.79
CA TRP A 87 -2.14 -14.08 9.02
C TRP A 87 -2.87 -13.94 7.68
N PHE A 88 -2.94 -14.97 6.87
CA PHE A 88 -3.61 -14.92 5.58
C PHE A 88 -5.15 -14.83 5.71
N GLN A 89 -5.72 -15.40 6.77
CA GLN A 89 -7.16 -15.30 7.01
C GLN A 89 -7.59 -13.87 7.38
N ARG A 90 -6.72 -13.12 8.09
CA ARG A 90 -6.92 -11.70 8.35
C ARG A 90 -7.14 -10.92 7.05
N TRP A 91 -6.32 -11.17 6.05
CA TRP A 91 -6.35 -10.47 4.76
C TRP A 91 -7.42 -11.01 3.82
N LYS A 92 -7.77 -12.28 3.89
CA LYS A 92 -8.85 -12.89 3.09
C LYS A 92 -10.19 -12.17 3.27
N LYS A 93 -10.47 -11.64 4.45
CA LYS A 93 -11.72 -10.92 4.78
C LYS A 93 -11.89 -9.60 4.02
N VAL A 94 -10.80 -9.02 3.53
CA VAL A 94 -10.78 -7.69 2.91
C VAL A 94 -10.47 -7.73 1.41
N ILE A 95 -10.34 -8.91 0.83
CA ILE A 95 -10.21 -9.09 -0.61
C ILE A 95 -11.45 -8.50 -1.32
N PRO A 96 -11.31 -7.83 -2.48
CA PRO A 96 -12.42 -7.17 -3.16
C PRO A 96 -13.50 -8.17 -3.60
N LYS A 97 -14.74 -7.72 -3.56
CA LYS A 97 -15.90 -8.41 -4.14
C LYS A 97 -15.95 -8.17 -5.65
N LYS A 98 -16.82 -8.89 -6.36
CA LYS A 98 -17.09 -8.66 -7.78
C LYS A 98 -17.55 -7.23 -8.03
N GLY A 99 -16.91 -6.53 -8.97
CA GLY A 99 -17.18 -5.12 -9.28
C GLY A 99 -16.57 -4.12 -8.29
N GLU A 100 -15.56 -4.53 -7.51
CA GLU A 100 -14.96 -3.70 -6.47
C GLU A 100 -13.43 -3.58 -6.63
N ILE A 101 -12.90 -2.40 -6.32
CA ILE A 101 -11.46 -2.15 -6.17
C ILE A 101 -11.14 -2.01 -4.68
N ALA A 102 -10.22 -2.80 -4.14
CA ALA A 102 -9.71 -2.65 -2.79
C ALA A 102 -8.33 -2.00 -2.80
N PHE A 103 -8.18 -0.89 -2.07
CA PHE A 103 -6.89 -0.23 -1.82
C PHE A 103 -6.40 -0.58 -0.42
N LEU A 104 -5.31 -1.31 -0.33
CA LEU A 104 -4.71 -1.73 0.93
C LEU A 104 -3.55 -0.79 1.31
N ASP A 105 -3.72 0.05 2.33
CA ASP A 105 -2.62 0.81 2.94
C ASP A 105 -1.91 -0.09 3.94
N ARG A 106 -0.80 -0.65 3.51
CA ARG A 106 -0.15 -1.86 3.99
C ARG A 106 -0.96 -3.12 3.65
N SER A 107 -0.28 -4.26 3.66
CA SER A 107 -0.87 -5.53 3.24
C SER A 107 -0.30 -6.69 4.05
N TRP A 108 -0.54 -7.90 3.58
CA TRP A 108 0.09 -9.11 4.09
C TRP A 108 1.62 -9.04 4.09
N TYR A 109 2.22 -8.24 3.21
CA TYR A 109 3.67 -8.04 3.18
C TYR A 109 4.24 -7.30 4.40
N THR A 110 3.41 -6.70 5.24
CA THR A 110 3.84 -6.17 6.55
C THR A 110 4.56 -7.24 7.37
N ARG A 111 4.20 -8.53 7.23
CA ARG A 111 4.86 -9.69 7.84
C ARG A 111 6.29 -9.90 7.35
N ALA A 112 6.61 -9.49 6.12
CA ALA A 112 7.96 -9.59 5.57
C ALA A 112 8.78 -8.32 5.76
N LEU A 113 8.14 -7.18 6.02
CA LEU A 113 8.77 -5.87 6.04
C LEU A 113 8.85 -5.29 7.47
N THR A 114 7.73 -4.77 7.96
CA THR A 114 7.70 -4.03 9.23
C THR A 114 7.80 -4.95 10.44
N GLU A 115 7.11 -6.09 10.43
CA GLU A 115 7.00 -6.92 11.62
C GLU A 115 8.32 -7.55 12.08
N PRO A 116 9.16 -8.15 11.21
CA PRO A 116 10.45 -8.69 11.64
C PRO A 116 11.40 -7.59 12.12
N VAL A 117 11.43 -6.44 11.43
CA VAL A 117 12.29 -5.31 11.81
C VAL A 117 11.92 -4.74 13.18
N MET A 118 10.62 -4.69 13.47
CA MET A 118 10.11 -4.15 14.74
C MET A 118 9.99 -5.20 15.85
N GLY A 119 10.22 -6.47 15.55
CA GLY A 119 10.08 -7.57 16.50
C GLY A 119 8.62 -7.92 16.81
N TYR A 120 7.69 -7.67 15.87
CA TYR A 120 6.25 -7.95 16.06
C TYR A 120 5.85 -9.35 15.62
N CYS A 121 6.74 -10.07 14.95
CA CYS A 121 6.55 -11.49 14.66
C CYS A 121 7.79 -12.29 15.04
N SER A 122 7.61 -13.58 15.31
CA SER A 122 8.70 -14.52 15.51
C SER A 122 9.34 -14.89 14.17
N GLU A 123 10.60 -15.37 14.22
CA GLU A 123 11.30 -15.92 13.05
C GLU A 123 10.49 -17.04 12.37
N LYS A 124 9.85 -17.92 13.16
CA LYS A 124 8.96 -18.97 12.64
C LYS A 124 7.80 -18.38 11.83
N GLN A 125 7.15 -17.34 12.33
CA GLN A 125 6.03 -16.67 11.64
C GLN A 125 6.50 -16.00 10.35
N TYR A 126 7.68 -15.39 10.35
CA TYR A 126 8.29 -14.81 9.16
C TYR A 126 8.56 -15.87 8.09
N ARG A 127 9.23 -16.96 8.46
CA ARG A 127 9.54 -18.07 7.53
C ARG A 127 8.28 -18.74 6.99
N ASP A 128 7.28 -19.00 7.84
CA ASP A 128 5.99 -19.54 7.39
C ASP A 128 5.32 -18.62 6.36
N PHE A 129 5.37 -17.31 6.59
CA PHE A 129 4.86 -16.33 5.64
C PHE A 129 5.61 -16.39 4.31
N MET A 130 6.96 -16.36 4.34
CA MET A 130 7.78 -16.37 3.12
C MET A 130 7.53 -17.62 2.26
N ASN A 131 7.34 -18.77 2.90
CA ASN A 131 7.06 -20.03 2.21
C ASN A 131 5.65 -20.08 1.60
N ARG A 132 4.69 -19.32 2.13
CA ARG A 132 3.27 -19.45 1.78
C ARG A 132 2.71 -18.26 1.00
N VAL A 133 3.39 -17.13 0.97
CA VAL A 133 2.83 -15.91 0.36
C VAL A 133 2.59 -16.08 -1.14
N ILE A 134 3.50 -16.68 -1.87
CA ILE A 134 3.37 -16.86 -3.32
C ILE A 134 2.23 -17.83 -3.66
N PRO A 135 2.18 -19.06 -3.09
CA PRO A 135 1.03 -19.94 -3.29
C PRO A 135 -0.32 -19.30 -2.88
N TRP A 136 -0.33 -18.51 -1.80
CA TRP A 136 -1.54 -17.85 -1.35
C TRP A 136 -2.02 -16.76 -2.34
N GLU A 137 -1.11 -15.97 -2.87
CA GLU A 137 -1.44 -14.99 -3.93
C GLU A 137 -1.90 -15.68 -5.22
N GLN A 138 -1.24 -16.78 -5.58
CA GLN A 138 -1.65 -17.54 -6.77
C GLN A 138 -3.09 -18.04 -6.62
N ASN A 139 -3.48 -18.56 -5.45
CA ASN A 139 -4.87 -18.96 -5.20
C ASN A 139 -5.85 -17.78 -5.34
N LEU A 140 -5.47 -16.56 -4.96
CA LEU A 140 -6.30 -15.37 -5.17
C LEU A 140 -6.43 -15.03 -6.67
N ILE A 141 -5.34 -15.15 -7.42
CA ILE A 141 -5.33 -14.89 -8.87
C ILE A 141 -6.19 -15.94 -9.60
N ASP A 142 -6.06 -17.19 -9.24
CA ASP A 142 -6.84 -18.29 -9.80
C ASP A 142 -8.35 -18.14 -9.47
N ASP A 143 -8.67 -17.52 -8.33
CA ASP A 143 -10.04 -17.13 -7.94
C ASP A 143 -10.51 -15.83 -8.63
N GLY A 144 -9.74 -15.29 -9.59
CA GLY A 144 -10.09 -14.12 -10.40
C GLY A 144 -9.84 -12.77 -9.73
N VAL A 145 -8.89 -12.69 -8.79
CA VAL A 145 -8.44 -11.41 -8.22
C VAL A 145 -7.23 -10.90 -8.97
N GLU A 146 -7.31 -9.71 -9.52
CA GLU A 146 -6.17 -9.01 -10.12
C GLU A 146 -5.41 -8.27 -9.02
N ILE A 147 -4.14 -8.63 -8.79
CA ILE A 147 -3.31 -8.03 -7.74
C ILE A 147 -2.30 -7.07 -8.38
N ILE A 148 -2.36 -5.80 -8.00
CA ILE A 148 -1.41 -4.76 -8.41
C ILE A 148 -0.67 -4.27 -7.17
N LYS A 149 0.67 -4.33 -7.19
CA LYS A 149 1.51 -3.99 -6.05
C LYS A 149 2.35 -2.76 -6.35
N PHE A 150 2.25 -1.73 -5.51
CA PHE A 150 3.11 -0.56 -5.51
C PHE A 150 3.98 -0.55 -4.27
N TYR A 151 5.29 -0.48 -4.47
CA TYR A 151 6.25 -0.26 -3.39
C TYR A 151 6.79 1.16 -3.47
N PHE A 152 6.49 1.96 -2.45
CA PHE A 152 6.94 3.36 -2.36
C PHE A 152 8.28 3.43 -1.64
N SER A 153 9.30 3.78 -2.39
CA SER A 153 10.65 4.01 -1.87
C SER A 153 10.92 5.49 -1.66
N LEU A 154 11.77 5.80 -0.69
CA LEU A 154 12.33 7.13 -0.47
C LEU A 154 13.70 6.99 0.21
N SER A 155 14.54 8.02 0.15
CA SER A 155 15.80 8.04 0.88
C SER A 155 15.61 8.29 2.38
N GLN A 156 16.59 7.90 3.20
CA GLN A 156 16.55 8.13 4.64
C GLN A 156 16.41 9.62 4.98
N ASP A 157 17.11 10.49 4.25
CA ASP A 157 17.03 11.94 4.47
C ASP A 157 15.66 12.51 4.12
N GLN A 158 15.02 11.99 3.05
CA GLN A 158 13.65 12.36 2.74
C GLN A 158 12.67 11.89 3.82
N GLN A 159 12.86 10.68 4.37
CA GLN A 159 12.04 10.18 5.47
C GLN A 159 12.16 11.08 6.69
N LYS A 160 13.38 11.38 7.13
CA LYS A 160 13.65 12.27 8.27
C LYS A 160 13.01 13.65 8.08
N ARG A 161 13.19 14.26 6.90
CA ARG A 161 12.58 15.57 6.57
C ARG A 161 11.06 15.53 6.63
N ARG A 162 10.43 14.49 6.04
CA ARG A 162 8.97 14.34 6.04
C ARG A 162 8.41 14.05 7.43
N MET A 163 9.13 13.31 8.27
CA MET A 163 8.75 13.10 9.68
C MET A 163 8.82 14.38 10.49
N LYS A 164 9.91 15.17 10.33
CA LYS A 164 10.04 16.48 10.96
C LYS A 164 8.91 17.42 10.56
N ALA A 165 8.60 17.51 9.26
CA ALA A 165 7.49 18.33 8.76
C ALA A 165 6.13 17.85 9.31
N ARG A 166 5.93 16.55 9.49
CA ARG A 166 4.71 16.00 10.09
C ARG A 166 4.58 16.38 11.56
N LYS A 167 5.67 16.34 12.33
CA LYS A 167 5.72 16.72 13.75
C LYS A 167 5.27 18.17 13.99
N HIS A 168 5.62 19.08 13.08
CA HIS A 168 5.28 20.50 13.18
C HIS A 168 3.99 20.88 12.44
N SER A 169 3.27 19.91 11.88
CA SER A 169 2.02 20.19 11.14
C SER A 169 0.83 20.14 12.07
N GLU A 170 0.11 21.24 12.19
CA GLU A 170 -1.15 21.33 12.94
C GLU A 170 -2.21 20.30 12.50
N LEU A 171 -2.17 19.89 11.23
CA LEU A 171 -3.16 18.95 10.63
C LEU A 171 -2.68 17.51 10.55
N LYS A 172 -1.38 17.23 10.84
CA LYS A 172 -0.79 15.90 10.59
C LYS A 172 -0.03 15.32 11.78
N TYR A 173 0.15 16.09 12.88
CA TYR A 173 0.90 15.64 14.06
C TYR A 173 0.36 14.34 14.65
N TRP A 174 -0.95 14.16 14.63
CA TRP A 174 -1.64 12.96 15.12
C TRP A 174 -1.29 11.67 14.36
N LYS A 175 -0.65 11.77 13.19
CA LYS A 175 -0.14 10.63 12.43
C LYS A 175 1.20 10.11 12.92
N LEU A 176 1.86 10.82 13.83
CA LEU A 176 3.08 10.35 14.44
C LEU A 176 2.75 9.34 15.53
N SER A 177 3.43 8.22 15.49
CA SER A 177 3.38 7.18 16.52
C SER A 177 4.76 7.03 17.16
N PRO A 178 4.86 6.47 18.38
CA PRO A 178 6.15 6.10 18.96
C PRO A 178 6.98 5.15 18.09
N ASN A 179 6.33 4.42 17.20
CA ASN A 179 7.00 3.53 16.26
C ASN A 179 7.72 4.28 15.13
N ASP A 180 7.26 5.49 14.77
CA ASP A 180 7.88 6.25 13.68
C ASP A 180 9.33 6.61 14.00
N GLU A 181 9.64 6.98 15.25
CA GLU A 181 11.02 7.27 15.70
C GLU A 181 11.88 6.00 15.68
N ARG A 182 11.33 4.87 16.15
CA ARG A 182 12.04 3.57 16.15
C ARG A 182 12.32 3.06 14.74
N ILE A 183 11.43 3.29 13.78
CA ILE A 183 11.60 2.86 12.39
C ILE A 183 12.74 3.61 11.70
N VAL A 184 12.92 4.90 12.02
CA VAL A 184 14.04 5.70 11.47
C VAL A 184 15.39 5.17 11.91
N THR A 185 15.51 4.72 13.17
CA THR A 185 16.78 4.16 13.70
C THR A 185 17.11 2.77 13.12
N LYS A 186 16.13 2.08 12.57
CA LYS A 186 16.28 0.75 11.98
C LYS A 186 16.31 0.77 10.45
N TRP A 187 16.79 1.87 9.88
CA TRP A 187 16.77 2.07 8.42
C TRP A 187 17.40 0.91 7.64
N ASP A 188 18.56 0.44 8.06
CA ASP A 188 19.33 -0.59 7.35
C ASP A 188 18.74 -2.02 7.50
N ALA A 189 17.85 -2.20 8.48
CA ALA A 189 17.15 -3.47 8.70
C ALA A 189 15.91 -3.64 7.81
N PHE A 190 15.49 -2.59 7.11
CA PHE A 190 14.38 -2.58 6.17
C PHE A 190 14.89 -2.81 4.76
#